data_8dd15b7858a628317451085fda301b27
#
_entry.id   8dd15b7858a628317451085fda301b27
#
_cell.length_a   1.000
_cell.length_b   1.000
_cell.length_c   1.000
_cell.angle_alpha   90.00
_cell.angle_beta   90.00
_cell.angle_gamma   90.00
#
_symmetry.space_group_name_H-M   'P 1'
#
loop_
_entity.id
_entity.type
_entity.pdbx_description
1 polymer ?
#
loop_
_entity_poly.entity_id
_entity_poly.type
_entity_poly.pdbx_seq_one_letter_code
_entity_poly.pdbx_strand_id
1 'polypeptide(L)'
;DVYKRQIVIFETEDKMYRDESRKKQARPVIHGYSLAEILRYVNTVPVEEIAFIEKAYTMNLELLKEGLASDKAVFAKKLYRENGNRIISGDALKTAQLLCNGAIEARVLGLSRPAMSITGSGAHGIIATMPLYAYRHANEDKTDDETLWRATALSYLITMYIKEYSGRLSAFCGCGIAAGTGMACGLAYLQGAVSYTHL
;
A
#
# COMPACT_ATOMS: atom_id res chain seq x y z
N ASP A 1 13.69 21.86 0.65
CA ASP A 1 14.61 20.73 0.84
C ASP A 1 13.94 19.65 1.70
N VAL A 2 13.02 18.92 1.09
CA VAL A 2 12.19 17.89 1.75
C VAL A 2 13.06 16.71 2.21
N TYR A 3 14.12 16.41 1.48
CA TYR A 3 15.06 15.33 1.82
C TYR A 3 15.85 15.64 3.10
N LYS A 4 16.28 16.89 3.29
CA LYS A 4 17.01 17.29 4.51
C LYS A 4 16.12 17.28 5.75
N ARG A 5 14.83 17.62 5.60
CA ARG A 5 13.88 17.54 6.71
C ARG A 5 13.61 16.09 7.15
N GLN A 6 13.52 15.15 6.21
CA GLN A 6 13.39 13.74 6.54
C GLN A 6 14.63 13.19 7.26
N ILE A 7 15.83 13.58 6.83
CA ILE A 7 17.09 13.16 7.47
C ILE A 7 17.19 13.73 8.89
N VAL A 8 16.81 15.00 9.10
CA VAL A 8 16.83 15.63 10.44
C VAL A 8 15.84 14.98 11.40
N ILE A 9 14.66 14.58 10.93
CA ILE A 9 13.68 13.84 11.75
C ILE A 9 14.24 12.46 12.11
N PHE A 10 14.90 11.77 11.19
CA PHE A 10 15.55 10.49 11.45
C PHE A 10 16.71 10.61 12.45
N GLU A 11 17.54 11.63 12.37
CA GLU A 11 18.63 11.86 13.32
C GLU A 11 18.12 12.20 14.73
N THR A 12 17.02 12.93 14.83
CA THR A 12 16.41 13.30 16.12
C THR A 12 15.71 12.10 16.76
N GLU A 13 15.00 11.30 15.97
CA GLU A 13 14.39 10.06 16.44
C GLU A 13 15.44 9.02 16.83
N ASP A 14 16.52 8.86 16.06
CA ASP A 14 17.60 7.91 16.38
C ASP A 14 18.32 8.27 17.69
N LYS A 15 18.49 9.55 18.00
CA LYS A 15 19.03 10.00 19.30
C LYS A 15 18.09 9.73 20.47
N MET A 16 16.77 9.85 20.27
CA MET A 16 15.77 9.51 21.28
C MET A 16 15.61 7.99 21.48
N TYR A 17 15.93 7.17 20.49
CA TYR A 17 15.74 5.73 20.51
C TYR A 17 16.99 4.92 20.91
N ARG A 18 18.13 5.55 21.18
CA ARG A 18 19.34 4.90 21.70
C ARG A 18 19.38 4.76 23.23
N ASP A 19 18.21 4.74 23.85
CA ASP A 19 18.12 4.37 25.25
C ASP A 19 18.39 2.85 25.39
N GLU A 20 19.49 2.51 26.03
CA GLU A 20 19.95 1.12 26.24
C GLU A 20 18.97 0.27 27.06
N SER A 21 17.97 0.89 27.72
CA SER A 21 16.89 0.20 28.41
C SER A 21 15.95 -0.59 27.49
N ARG A 22 15.99 -0.37 26.16
CA ARG A 22 15.18 -1.06 25.16
C ARG A 22 15.72 -2.40 24.67
N LYS A 23 16.69 -3.01 25.35
CA LYS A 23 17.23 -4.35 25.00
C LYS A 23 16.24 -5.51 25.18
N LYS A 24 15.01 -5.26 25.61
CA LYS A 24 13.87 -6.19 25.47
C LYS A 24 12.81 -5.55 24.55
N GLN A 25 13.11 -5.48 23.26
CA GLN A 25 12.04 -5.17 22.29
C GLN A 25 10.97 -6.26 22.43
N ALA A 26 9.79 -5.86 22.90
CA ALA A 26 8.65 -6.74 22.89
C ALA A 26 8.45 -7.23 21.44
N ARG A 27 8.19 -8.52 21.28
CA ARG A 27 7.89 -9.11 19.98
C ARG A 27 6.78 -8.28 19.31
N PRO A 28 6.92 -7.87 18.04
CA PRO A 28 5.87 -7.10 17.37
C PRO A 28 4.51 -7.79 17.49
N VAL A 29 3.48 -7.03 17.81
CA VAL A 29 2.13 -7.58 18.08
C VAL A 29 1.65 -8.45 16.91
N ILE A 30 1.89 -8.02 15.68
CA ILE A 30 1.48 -8.75 14.47
C ILE A 30 2.09 -10.16 14.38
N HIS A 31 3.27 -10.38 14.94
CA HIS A 31 3.92 -11.68 14.99
C HIS A 31 3.32 -12.64 16.04
N GLY A 32 2.39 -12.16 16.85
CA GLY A 32 1.59 -12.99 17.75
C GLY A 32 0.49 -13.77 17.04
N TYR A 33 0.20 -13.43 15.78
CA TYR A 33 -0.89 -14.00 15.00
C TYR A 33 -0.36 -14.84 13.83
N SER A 34 -1.03 -15.97 13.59
CA SER A 34 -0.82 -16.79 12.39
C SER A 34 -1.53 -16.17 11.17
N LEU A 35 -1.14 -16.58 9.96
CA LEU A 35 -1.83 -16.18 8.74
C LEU A 35 -3.33 -16.54 8.76
N ALA A 36 -3.67 -17.72 9.33
CA ALA A 36 -5.06 -18.16 9.47
C ALA A 36 -5.87 -17.22 10.39
N GLU A 37 -5.26 -16.72 11.46
CA GLU A 37 -5.92 -15.75 12.37
C GLU A 37 -6.07 -14.38 11.72
N ILE A 38 -5.07 -13.93 10.96
CA ILE A 38 -5.16 -12.70 10.17
C ILE A 38 -6.31 -12.80 9.16
N LEU A 39 -6.39 -13.89 8.42
CA LEU A 39 -7.46 -14.09 7.44
C LEU A 39 -8.83 -14.18 8.14
N ARG A 40 -8.93 -14.88 9.26
CA ARG A 40 -10.16 -14.92 10.05
C ARG A 40 -10.58 -13.53 10.51
N TYR A 41 -9.65 -12.71 11.02
CA TYR A 41 -9.92 -11.33 11.40
C TYR A 41 -10.50 -10.54 10.23
N VAL A 42 -9.84 -10.56 9.08
CA VAL A 42 -10.27 -9.84 7.87
C VAL A 42 -11.69 -10.26 7.45
N ASN A 43 -12.04 -11.55 7.60
CA ASN A 43 -13.36 -12.06 7.24
C ASN A 43 -14.45 -11.72 8.25
N THR A 44 -14.10 -11.44 9.51
CA THR A 44 -15.08 -11.29 10.61
C THR A 44 -15.12 -9.89 11.23
N VAL A 45 -14.14 -9.04 10.96
CA VAL A 45 -14.12 -7.67 11.49
C VAL A 45 -15.34 -6.89 10.97
N PRO A 46 -16.04 -6.12 11.84
CA PRO A 46 -17.08 -5.21 11.39
C PRO A 46 -16.55 -4.25 10.31
N VAL A 47 -17.33 -4.07 9.25
CA VAL A 47 -16.92 -3.26 8.09
C VAL A 47 -16.59 -1.83 8.49
N GLU A 48 -17.33 -1.28 9.45
CA GLU A 48 -17.18 0.06 9.97
C GLU A 48 -15.79 0.29 10.59
N GLU A 49 -15.19 -0.75 11.16
CA GLU A 49 -13.85 -0.66 11.77
C GLU A 49 -12.73 -0.56 10.74
N ILE A 50 -12.97 -1.03 9.51
CA ILE A 50 -11.99 -1.00 8.40
C ILE A 50 -12.35 0.02 7.32
N ALA A 51 -13.51 0.68 7.40
CA ALA A 51 -13.98 1.65 6.40
C ALA A 51 -13.03 2.84 6.20
N PHE A 52 -12.18 3.16 7.19
CA PHE A 52 -11.15 4.20 7.07
C PHE A 52 -10.17 3.93 5.91
N ILE A 53 -10.05 2.68 5.45
CA ILE A 53 -9.22 2.27 4.31
C ILE A 53 -9.62 3.00 3.03
N GLU A 54 -10.89 3.40 2.89
CA GLU A 54 -11.37 4.20 1.76
C GLU A 54 -10.55 5.48 1.53
N LYS A 55 -10.07 6.10 2.61
CA LYS A 55 -9.21 7.28 2.52
C LYS A 55 -7.91 7.02 1.76
N ALA A 56 -7.42 5.77 1.78
CA ALA A 56 -6.19 5.42 1.08
C ALA A 56 -6.35 5.53 -0.44
N TYR A 57 -7.49 5.12 -0.97
CA TYR A 57 -7.76 5.22 -2.40
C TYR A 57 -7.85 6.68 -2.84
N THR A 58 -8.65 7.47 -2.13
CA THR A 58 -8.84 8.89 -2.43
C THR A 58 -7.52 9.66 -2.37
N MET A 59 -6.73 9.49 -1.31
CA MET A 59 -5.45 10.17 -1.15
C MET A 59 -4.45 9.81 -2.26
N ASN A 60 -4.33 8.54 -2.57
CA ASN A 60 -3.40 8.09 -3.60
C ASN A 60 -3.85 8.49 -5.01
N LEU A 61 -5.18 8.54 -5.27
CA LEU A 61 -5.73 9.05 -6.53
C LEU A 61 -5.47 10.55 -6.70
N GLU A 62 -5.61 11.34 -5.64
CA GLU A 62 -5.30 12.77 -5.69
C GLU A 62 -3.82 13.02 -5.94
N LEU A 63 -2.93 12.24 -5.34
CA LEU A 63 -1.50 12.30 -5.60
C LEU A 63 -1.19 11.97 -7.07
N LEU A 64 -1.81 10.92 -7.63
CA LEU A 64 -1.68 10.60 -9.06
C LEU A 64 -2.17 11.75 -9.95
N LYS A 65 -3.32 12.35 -9.64
CA LYS A 65 -3.88 13.47 -10.42
C LYS A 65 -2.94 14.68 -10.41
N GLU A 66 -2.34 14.98 -9.27
CA GLU A 66 -1.32 16.02 -9.17
C GLU A 66 -0.09 15.66 -10.03
N GLY A 67 0.35 14.41 -10.02
CA GLY A 67 1.41 13.91 -10.90
C GLY A 67 1.08 14.13 -12.38
N LEU A 68 -0.11 13.74 -12.81
CA LEU A 68 -0.55 13.92 -14.20
C LEU A 68 -0.59 15.41 -14.62
N ALA A 69 -0.90 16.31 -13.71
CA ALA A 69 -0.89 17.75 -13.94
C ALA A 69 0.52 18.36 -13.91
N SER A 70 1.50 17.69 -13.33
CA SER A 70 2.87 18.20 -13.18
C SER A 70 3.66 18.05 -14.46
N ASP A 71 4.41 19.10 -14.86
CA ASP A 71 5.34 19.03 -16.00
C ASP A 71 6.55 18.13 -15.74
N LYS A 72 6.82 17.80 -14.48
CA LYS A 72 7.94 16.95 -14.07
C LYS A 72 7.66 15.46 -14.23
N ALA A 73 6.38 15.05 -14.22
CA ALA A 73 6.00 13.64 -14.34
C ALA A 73 6.05 13.19 -15.79
N VAL A 74 6.80 12.13 -16.04
CA VAL A 74 7.01 11.53 -17.36
C VAL A 74 6.30 10.18 -17.46
N PHE A 75 6.49 9.30 -16.46
CA PHE A 75 5.94 7.96 -16.46
C PHE A 75 4.41 7.98 -16.31
N ALA A 76 3.87 8.76 -15.38
CA ALA A 76 2.44 8.89 -15.19
C ALA A 76 1.73 9.30 -16.49
N LYS A 77 2.26 10.31 -17.20
CA LYS A 77 1.69 10.75 -18.47
C LYS A 77 1.78 9.71 -19.58
N LYS A 78 2.88 8.94 -19.62
CA LYS A 78 3.03 7.82 -20.55
C LYS A 78 2.00 6.74 -20.27
N LEU A 79 1.95 6.26 -19.04
CA LEU A 79 1.01 5.22 -18.62
C LEU A 79 -0.45 5.65 -18.81
N TYR A 80 -0.77 6.93 -18.58
CA TYR A 80 -2.09 7.48 -18.82
C TYR A 80 -2.51 7.36 -20.29
N ARG A 81 -1.62 7.70 -21.22
CA ARG A 81 -1.86 7.50 -22.66
C ARG A 81 -2.03 6.03 -23.03
N GLU A 82 -1.18 5.16 -22.48
CA GLU A 82 -1.26 3.71 -22.71
C GLU A 82 -2.53 3.09 -22.14
N ASN A 83 -3.10 3.69 -21.09
CA ASN A 83 -4.39 3.32 -20.50
C ASN A 83 -5.60 3.98 -21.22
N GLY A 84 -5.41 4.48 -22.45
CA GLY A 84 -6.47 5.07 -23.26
C GLY A 84 -6.91 6.46 -22.81
N ASN A 85 -6.01 7.24 -22.19
CA ASN A 85 -6.29 8.56 -21.59
C ASN A 85 -7.40 8.50 -20.53
N ARG A 86 -7.43 7.42 -19.77
CA ARG A 86 -8.37 7.22 -18.66
C ARG A 86 -7.61 6.85 -17.41
N ILE A 87 -8.05 7.35 -16.26
CA ILE A 87 -7.49 6.95 -14.96
C ILE A 87 -7.85 5.49 -14.69
N ILE A 88 -9.08 5.10 -14.98
CA ILE A 88 -9.57 3.72 -14.89
C ILE A 88 -10.06 3.31 -16.29
N SER A 89 -9.61 2.16 -16.76
CA SER A 89 -10.05 1.53 -18.00
C SER A 89 -10.56 0.10 -17.70
N GLY A 90 -11.10 -0.58 -18.70
CA GLY A 90 -11.47 -1.99 -18.57
C GLY A 90 -10.27 -2.95 -18.49
N ASP A 91 -9.03 -2.45 -18.68
CA ASP A 91 -7.80 -3.22 -18.52
C ASP A 91 -7.26 -3.01 -17.10
N ALA A 92 -7.49 -4.02 -16.24
CA ALA A 92 -7.08 -3.99 -14.84
C ALA A 92 -5.56 -3.80 -14.67
N LEU A 93 -4.75 -4.42 -15.54
CA LEU A 93 -3.30 -4.36 -15.45
C LEU A 93 -2.77 -2.97 -15.80
N LYS A 94 -3.21 -2.39 -16.92
CA LYS A 94 -2.82 -1.03 -17.32
C LYS A 94 -3.29 0.00 -16.30
N THR A 95 -4.51 -0.15 -15.80
CA THR A 95 -5.04 0.70 -14.74
C THR A 95 -4.17 0.58 -13.47
N ALA A 96 -3.84 -0.63 -13.03
CA ALA A 96 -2.98 -0.84 -11.86
C ALA A 96 -1.58 -0.24 -12.04
N GLN A 97 -0.99 -0.40 -13.21
CA GLN A 97 0.31 0.20 -13.54
C GLN A 97 0.26 1.74 -13.47
N LEU A 98 -0.78 2.35 -14.03
CA LEU A 98 -0.96 3.80 -13.97
C LEU A 98 -1.17 4.27 -12.53
N LEU A 99 -2.12 3.67 -11.81
CA LEU A 99 -2.48 4.10 -10.46
C LEU A 99 -1.30 3.96 -9.50
N CYS A 100 -0.58 2.83 -9.57
CA CYS A 100 0.54 2.56 -8.69
C CYS A 100 1.77 3.39 -9.07
N ASN A 101 2.28 3.23 -10.29
CA ASN A 101 3.54 3.84 -10.69
C ASN A 101 3.43 5.36 -10.85
N GLY A 102 2.28 5.87 -11.30
CA GLY A 102 2.04 7.30 -11.41
C GLY A 102 1.96 8.00 -10.05
N ALA A 103 1.32 7.39 -9.05
CA ALA A 103 1.31 7.93 -7.70
C ALA A 103 2.70 7.84 -7.04
N ILE A 104 3.46 6.76 -7.29
CA ILE A 104 4.85 6.64 -6.81
C ILE A 104 5.74 7.71 -7.45
N GLU A 105 5.63 7.95 -8.76
CA GLU A 105 6.38 9.01 -9.43
C GLU A 105 6.07 10.37 -8.81
N ALA A 106 4.80 10.72 -8.63
CA ALA A 106 4.39 11.96 -8.01
C ALA A 106 4.99 12.14 -6.60
N ARG A 107 4.98 11.06 -5.80
CA ARG A 107 5.60 11.06 -4.47
C ARG A 107 7.12 11.25 -4.54
N VAL A 108 7.81 10.55 -5.44
CA VAL A 108 9.28 10.66 -5.60
C VAL A 108 9.69 12.05 -6.08
N LEU A 109 8.88 12.68 -6.92
CA LEU A 109 9.07 14.07 -7.36
C LEU A 109 8.83 15.09 -6.25
N GLY A 110 8.36 14.67 -5.07
CA GLY A 110 8.11 15.54 -3.94
C GLY A 110 6.93 16.48 -4.14
N LEU A 111 5.89 16.04 -4.87
CA LEU A 111 4.67 16.82 -5.04
C LEU A 111 3.91 16.95 -3.71
N SER A 112 2.97 17.90 -3.64
CA SER A 112 2.42 18.38 -2.38
C SER A 112 1.37 17.45 -1.76
N ARG A 113 0.68 16.65 -2.56
CA ARG A 113 -0.37 15.75 -2.07
C ARG A 113 0.21 14.61 -1.25
N PRO A 114 -0.40 14.26 -0.12
CA PRO A 114 0.05 13.16 0.71
C PRO A 114 -0.21 11.81 0.04
N ALA A 115 0.64 10.83 0.35
CA ALA A 115 0.36 9.42 0.09
C ALA A 115 -0.10 8.75 1.38
N MET A 116 -1.09 7.87 1.31
CA MET A 116 -1.37 6.98 2.43
C MET A 116 -0.15 6.09 2.65
N SER A 117 0.37 6.09 3.86
CA SER A 117 1.56 5.30 4.18
C SER A 117 1.21 4.10 5.06
N ILE A 118 1.94 3.02 4.87
CA ILE A 118 1.93 1.84 5.72
C ILE A 118 3.37 1.50 6.09
N THR A 119 3.61 1.09 7.31
CA THR A 119 4.96 0.76 7.82
C THR A 119 5.99 1.89 7.66
N GLY A 120 5.53 3.15 7.74
CA GLY A 120 6.36 4.33 7.55
C GLY A 120 6.75 4.64 6.10
N SER A 121 6.16 3.99 5.10
CA SER A 121 6.44 4.18 3.68
C SER A 121 5.19 4.46 2.87
N GLY A 122 5.14 5.63 2.19
CA GLY A 122 4.08 5.94 1.24
C GLY A 122 4.11 5.02 0.01
N ALA A 123 5.28 4.59 -0.45
CA ALA A 123 5.37 3.63 -1.55
C ALA A 123 4.73 2.28 -1.17
N HIS A 124 4.94 1.79 0.05
CA HIS A 124 4.26 0.58 0.53
C HIS A 124 2.73 0.76 0.54
N GLY A 125 2.24 1.91 1.05
CA GLY A 125 0.81 2.21 1.04
C GLY A 125 0.20 2.26 -0.36
N ILE A 126 0.90 2.85 -1.32
CA ILE A 126 0.45 2.90 -2.72
C ILE A 126 0.41 1.49 -3.33
N ILE A 127 1.50 0.70 -3.20
CA ILE A 127 1.60 -0.64 -3.78
C ILE A 127 0.58 -1.60 -3.15
N ALA A 128 0.41 -1.56 -1.84
CA ALA A 128 -0.52 -2.43 -1.13
C ALA A 128 -2.00 -2.08 -1.38
N THR A 129 -2.30 -0.94 -2.03
CA THR A 129 -3.66 -0.41 -2.19
C THR A 129 -4.11 -0.31 -3.64
N MET A 130 -3.33 0.41 -4.46
CA MET A 130 -3.81 0.88 -5.76
C MET A 130 -4.06 -0.22 -6.79
N PRO A 131 -3.28 -1.32 -6.85
CA PRO A 131 -3.60 -2.44 -7.74
C PRO A 131 -4.90 -3.16 -7.40
N LEU A 132 -5.25 -3.24 -6.10
CA LEU A 132 -6.52 -3.82 -5.66
C LEU A 132 -7.70 -2.95 -6.11
N TYR A 133 -7.57 -1.64 -5.93
CA TYR A 133 -8.55 -0.66 -6.41
C TYR A 133 -8.75 -0.75 -7.92
N ALA A 134 -7.65 -0.86 -8.68
CA ALA A 134 -7.71 -1.05 -10.13
C ALA A 134 -8.48 -2.33 -10.52
N TYR A 135 -8.16 -3.44 -9.85
CA TYR A 135 -8.82 -4.72 -10.10
C TYR A 135 -10.33 -4.65 -9.84
N ARG A 136 -10.74 -4.06 -8.69
CA ARG A 136 -12.15 -3.87 -8.33
C ARG A 136 -12.91 -3.11 -9.41
N HIS A 137 -12.37 -1.95 -9.84
CA HIS A 137 -13.03 -1.10 -10.83
C HIS A 137 -12.99 -1.63 -12.27
N ALA A 138 -12.09 -2.54 -12.59
CA ALA A 138 -12.10 -3.27 -13.85
C ALA A 138 -13.01 -4.52 -13.83
N ASN A 139 -13.52 -4.91 -12.66
CA ASN A 139 -14.32 -6.12 -12.44
C ASN A 139 -15.53 -5.80 -11.53
N GLU A 140 -16.22 -4.70 -11.77
CA GLU A 140 -17.33 -4.20 -10.94
C GLU A 140 -18.45 -5.23 -10.72
N ASP A 141 -18.69 -6.07 -11.71
CA ASP A 141 -19.71 -7.12 -11.64
C ASP A 141 -19.34 -8.28 -10.72
N LYS A 142 -18.07 -8.39 -10.31
CA LYS A 142 -17.55 -9.55 -9.57
C LYS A 142 -17.20 -9.26 -8.13
N THR A 143 -16.99 -7.99 -7.78
CA THR A 143 -16.52 -7.58 -6.45
C THR A 143 -17.24 -6.32 -6.01
N ASP A 144 -17.45 -6.15 -4.72
CA ASP A 144 -18.02 -4.97 -4.09
C ASP A 144 -16.98 -4.19 -3.27
N ASP A 145 -17.38 -3.09 -2.68
CA ASP A 145 -16.50 -2.23 -1.92
C ASP A 145 -16.12 -2.85 -0.57
N GLU A 146 -17.01 -3.62 0.04
CA GLU A 146 -16.69 -4.37 1.26
C GLU A 146 -15.57 -5.37 1.00
N THR A 147 -15.68 -6.16 -0.05
CA THR A 147 -14.65 -7.12 -0.46
C THR A 147 -13.32 -6.43 -0.75
N LEU A 148 -13.35 -5.25 -1.38
CA LEU A 148 -12.16 -4.45 -1.62
C LEU A 148 -11.51 -3.98 -0.31
N TRP A 149 -12.29 -3.49 0.65
CA TRP A 149 -11.76 -3.06 1.95
C TRP A 149 -11.14 -4.22 2.71
N ARG A 150 -11.78 -5.38 2.74
CA ARG A 150 -11.26 -6.61 3.35
C ARG A 150 -9.97 -7.08 2.68
N ALA A 151 -9.92 -7.09 1.36
CA ALA A 151 -8.72 -7.42 0.59
C ALA A 151 -7.57 -6.45 0.89
N THR A 152 -7.86 -5.15 1.02
CA THR A 152 -6.85 -4.15 1.35
C THR A 152 -6.39 -4.26 2.80
N ALA A 153 -7.29 -4.58 3.74
CA ALA A 153 -6.92 -4.87 5.12
C ALA A 153 -5.96 -6.07 5.19
N LEU A 154 -6.25 -7.14 4.44
CA LEU A 154 -5.36 -8.31 4.33
C LEU A 154 -3.99 -7.90 3.76
N SER A 155 -3.98 -7.16 2.66
CA SER A 155 -2.76 -6.63 2.04
C SER A 155 -1.91 -5.84 3.05
N TYR A 156 -2.53 -5.00 3.86
CA TYR A 156 -1.85 -4.21 4.87
C TYR A 156 -1.26 -5.07 6.00
N LEU A 157 -2.04 -6.01 6.53
CA LEU A 157 -1.59 -6.87 7.61
C LEU A 157 -0.43 -7.77 7.18
N ILE A 158 -0.45 -8.32 5.97
CA ILE A 158 0.65 -9.10 5.42
C ILE A 158 1.88 -8.23 5.17
N THR A 159 1.69 -7.02 4.62
CA THR A 159 2.79 -6.07 4.44
C THR A 159 3.46 -5.73 5.76
N MET A 160 2.67 -5.46 6.81
CA MET A 160 3.17 -5.17 8.16
C MET A 160 3.90 -6.38 8.73
N TYR A 161 3.34 -7.57 8.61
CA TYR A 161 3.92 -8.81 9.11
C TYR A 161 5.33 -9.03 8.56
N ILE A 162 5.49 -8.93 7.24
CA ILE A 162 6.78 -9.11 6.57
C ILE A 162 7.73 -7.95 6.93
N LYS A 163 7.22 -6.72 7.00
CA LYS A 163 8.06 -5.55 7.26
C LYS A 163 8.63 -5.54 8.67
N GLU A 164 7.92 -6.07 9.65
CA GLU A 164 8.43 -6.21 11.02
C GLU A 164 9.58 -7.22 11.13
N TYR A 165 9.65 -8.24 10.25
CA TYR A 165 10.83 -9.11 10.15
C TYR A 165 11.99 -8.44 9.43
N SER A 166 11.74 -7.67 8.38
CA SER A 166 12.80 -7.05 7.57
C SER A 166 13.40 -5.80 8.20
N GLY A 167 12.72 -5.24 9.22
CA GLY A 167 13.17 -4.01 9.89
C GLY A 167 12.94 -2.75 9.03
N ARG A 168 13.34 -1.61 9.57
CA ARG A 168 13.16 -0.29 8.90
C ARG A 168 13.98 -0.20 7.60
N LEU A 169 15.23 -0.61 7.67
CA LEU A 169 16.12 -0.68 6.52
C LEU A 169 16.50 -2.15 6.31
N SER A 170 16.24 -2.66 5.12
CA SER A 170 16.59 -4.02 4.75
C SER A 170 17.43 -4.02 3.48
N ALA A 171 18.25 -5.06 3.30
CA ALA A 171 19.02 -5.26 2.08
C ALA A 171 18.12 -5.51 0.86
N PHE A 172 16.87 -5.87 1.09
CA PHE A 172 15.87 -6.10 0.05
C PHE A 172 14.88 -4.94 -0.01
N CYS A 173 14.39 -4.64 -1.22
CA CYS A 173 13.38 -3.61 -1.41
C CYS A 173 12.05 -4.03 -0.77
N GLY A 174 11.63 -3.32 0.29
CA GLY A 174 10.35 -3.57 0.97
C GLY A 174 9.12 -3.40 0.06
N CYS A 175 9.25 -2.59 -1.00
CA CYS A 175 8.19 -2.45 -2.01
C CYS A 175 7.87 -3.79 -2.69
N GLY A 176 8.89 -4.55 -3.08
CA GLY A 176 8.70 -5.86 -3.70
C GLY A 176 8.32 -6.92 -2.67
N ILE A 177 9.17 -7.09 -1.63
CA ILE A 177 9.06 -8.24 -0.71
C ILE A 177 7.87 -8.10 0.24
N ALA A 178 7.63 -6.92 0.82
CA ALA A 178 6.55 -6.76 1.78
C ALA A 178 5.25 -6.28 1.10
N ALA A 179 5.26 -5.09 0.48
CA ALA A 179 4.05 -4.52 -0.10
C ALA A 179 3.56 -5.29 -1.33
N GLY A 180 4.48 -5.81 -2.16
CA GLY A 180 4.14 -6.65 -3.31
C GLY A 180 3.51 -7.98 -2.89
N THR A 181 4.02 -8.63 -1.82
CA THR A 181 3.42 -9.86 -1.29
C THR A 181 2.05 -9.57 -0.67
N GLY A 182 1.93 -8.51 0.13
CA GLY A 182 0.63 -8.09 0.68
C GLY A 182 -0.39 -7.82 -0.42
N MET A 183 0.00 -7.09 -1.46
CA MET A 183 -0.83 -6.84 -2.64
C MET A 183 -1.27 -8.14 -3.33
N ALA A 184 -0.35 -9.10 -3.50
CA ALA A 184 -0.67 -10.38 -4.14
C ALA A 184 -1.71 -11.16 -3.32
N CYS A 185 -1.58 -11.19 -1.98
CA CYS A 185 -2.58 -11.80 -1.10
C CYS A 185 -3.94 -11.09 -1.21
N GLY A 186 -3.95 -9.75 -1.26
CA GLY A 186 -5.19 -8.99 -1.45
C GLY A 186 -5.84 -9.26 -2.80
N LEU A 187 -5.07 -9.38 -3.90
CA LEU A 187 -5.60 -9.73 -5.22
C LEU A 187 -6.16 -11.15 -5.24
N ALA A 188 -5.47 -12.12 -4.62
CA ALA A 188 -5.97 -13.48 -4.49
C ALA A 188 -7.31 -13.51 -3.73
N TYR A 189 -7.42 -12.72 -2.65
CA TYR A 189 -8.67 -12.56 -1.90
C TYR A 189 -9.81 -12.02 -2.79
N LEU A 190 -9.55 -10.96 -3.59
CA LEU A 190 -10.52 -10.42 -4.55
C LEU A 190 -10.93 -11.43 -5.61
N GLN A 191 -10.08 -12.40 -5.91
CA GLN A 191 -10.35 -13.50 -6.85
C GLN A 191 -11.05 -14.70 -6.19
N GLY A 192 -11.44 -14.59 -4.92
CA GLY A 192 -12.17 -15.62 -4.21
C GLY A 192 -11.31 -16.60 -3.41
N ALA A 193 -10.05 -16.28 -3.12
CA ALA A 193 -9.26 -17.08 -2.19
C ALA A 193 -9.85 -16.96 -0.77
N VAL A 194 -10.41 -18.05 -0.28
CA VAL A 194 -11.13 -18.09 1.00
C VAL A 194 -10.35 -18.77 2.13
N SER A 195 -9.19 -19.31 1.83
CA SER A 195 -8.36 -20.09 2.74
C SER A 195 -6.90 -19.65 2.65
N TYR A 196 -6.19 -19.74 3.77
CA TYR A 196 -4.74 -19.46 3.83
C TYR A 196 -3.91 -20.39 2.92
N THR A 197 -4.47 -21.50 2.49
CA THR A 197 -3.81 -22.41 1.54
C THR A 197 -3.85 -21.89 0.10
N HIS A 198 -4.65 -20.87 -0.19
CA HIS A 198 -4.75 -20.22 -1.49
C HIS A 198 -3.94 -18.91 -1.57
N LEU A 199 -3.42 -18.44 -0.44
CA LEU A 199 -2.63 -17.22 -0.30
C LEU A 199 -1.15 -17.54 -0.13
#